data_40420b7e59cc1f98b347da3fc24893e8
#
_entry.id   40420b7e59cc1f98b347da3fc24893e8
#
_cell.length_a   1.000
_cell.length_b   1.000
_cell.length_c   1.000
_cell.angle_alpha   90.00
_cell.angle_beta   90.00
_cell.angle_gamma   90.00
#
_symmetry.space_group_name_H-M   'P 1'
#
loop_
_entity.id
_entity.type
_entity.pdbx_description
1 polymer ?
#
loop_
_entity_poly.entity_id
_entity_poly.type
_entity_poly.pdbx_seq_one_letter_code
_entity_poly.pdbx_strand_id
1 'polypeptide(L)'
;MDFDALESLPELKAGKIGAICCSRPTNPTGNVLTDGEIAQLDALAQEHGIPLIIDNAYGMPFPNIIYSDVTLNWHENIILCFSLSKIGLPGVRTGIIVAAPEVVKAVSSLNAIVNLSPTRFGAAIATPLLRDGRLKQLSDDVIRPFYRNQAQTAVSLLKRELGAYPLKIHKPEGVIFLWLWFENLPVSSQTLYEMLKAEGTLIIPGEHFFVGIDTQDYPHAHECIRMSIAQDAETLEKGIAAIGCVVRGLYDKK
;
A
#
# COMPACT_ATOMS: atom_id res chain seq x y z
N MET A 1 -2.56 -15.53 1.21
CA MET A 1 -3.60 -15.15 2.20
C MET A 1 -4.06 -16.40 2.91
N ASP A 2 -4.49 -16.30 4.18
CA ASP A 2 -5.07 -17.43 4.92
C ASP A 2 -6.60 -17.41 4.75
N PHE A 3 -7.09 -18.13 3.74
CA PHE A 3 -8.51 -18.19 3.42
C PHE A 3 -9.30 -19.02 4.44
N ASP A 4 -8.71 -20.09 4.97
CA ASP A 4 -9.37 -20.94 5.97
C ASP A 4 -9.68 -20.13 7.23
N ALA A 5 -8.73 -19.28 7.66
CA ALA A 5 -8.94 -18.38 8.78
C ALA A 5 -10.04 -17.34 8.47
N LEU A 6 -10.05 -16.76 7.27
CA LEU A 6 -11.05 -15.78 6.86
C LEU A 6 -12.45 -16.39 6.79
N GLU A 7 -12.62 -17.56 6.17
CA GLU A 7 -13.89 -18.27 6.07
C GLU A 7 -14.42 -18.76 7.43
N SER A 8 -13.52 -18.99 8.38
CA SER A 8 -13.89 -19.45 9.73
C SER A 8 -14.38 -18.35 10.64
N LEU A 9 -14.25 -17.05 10.26
CA LEU A 9 -14.62 -15.91 11.10
C LEU A 9 -16.10 -15.98 11.54
N PRO A 10 -16.37 -15.97 12.87
CA PRO A 10 -17.75 -16.03 13.38
C PRO A 10 -18.61 -14.85 12.91
N GLU A 11 -18.04 -13.68 12.78
CA GLU A 11 -18.70 -12.46 12.33
C GLU A 11 -19.15 -12.55 10.87
N LEU A 12 -18.34 -13.17 10.01
CA LEU A 12 -18.69 -13.42 8.61
C LEU A 12 -19.88 -14.39 8.53
N LYS A 13 -19.79 -15.53 9.22
CA LYS A 13 -20.86 -16.54 9.29
C LYS A 13 -22.16 -16.00 9.90
N ALA A 14 -22.06 -15.07 10.84
CA ALA A 14 -23.21 -14.42 11.48
C ALA A 14 -23.80 -13.26 10.64
N GLY A 15 -23.30 -12.98 9.44
CA GLY A 15 -23.77 -11.88 8.61
C GLY A 15 -23.52 -10.48 9.18
N LYS A 16 -22.51 -10.33 10.05
CA LYS A 16 -22.15 -9.05 10.68
C LYS A 16 -21.12 -8.24 9.87
N ILE A 17 -20.57 -8.84 8.82
CA ILE A 17 -19.61 -8.18 7.92
C ILE A 17 -20.39 -7.57 6.75
N GLY A 18 -20.16 -6.30 6.48
CA GLY A 18 -20.84 -5.56 5.40
C GLY A 18 -20.07 -5.49 4.08
N ALA A 19 -18.77 -5.80 4.10
CA ALA A 19 -17.91 -5.84 2.91
C ALA A 19 -16.60 -6.55 3.22
N ILE A 20 -15.97 -7.13 2.20
CA ILE A 20 -14.54 -7.49 2.24
C ILE A 20 -13.77 -6.36 1.59
N CYS A 21 -12.70 -5.87 2.23
CA CYS A 21 -11.87 -4.80 1.70
C CYS A 21 -10.41 -5.24 1.63
N CYS A 22 -9.77 -5.04 0.48
CA CYS A 22 -8.35 -5.30 0.29
C CYS A 22 -7.67 -4.19 -0.50
N SER A 23 -6.35 -4.04 -0.35
CA SER A 23 -5.53 -3.15 -1.19
C SER A 23 -4.71 -3.97 -2.18
N ARG A 24 -4.63 -3.50 -3.42
CA ARG A 24 -3.86 -4.16 -4.48
C ARG A 24 -3.07 -3.14 -5.31
N PRO A 25 -1.78 -2.93 -5.05
CA PRO A 25 -0.91 -3.57 -4.05
C PRO A 25 -1.17 -3.11 -2.61
N THR A 26 -0.69 -3.90 -1.66
CA THR A 26 -0.95 -3.70 -0.23
C THR A 26 -0.05 -2.62 0.38
N ASN A 27 -0.62 -1.74 1.17
CA ASN A 27 0.08 -0.84 2.07
C ASN A 27 -0.04 -1.40 3.51
N PRO A 28 1.04 -1.71 4.22
CA PRO A 28 2.42 -1.22 4.05
C PRO A 28 3.38 -2.17 3.33
N THR A 29 3.03 -3.43 3.11
CA THR A 29 3.95 -4.52 2.81
C THR A 29 4.45 -4.55 1.36
N GLY A 30 3.74 -3.91 0.42
CA GLY A 30 4.07 -3.91 -1.00
C GLY A 30 3.74 -5.20 -1.74
N ASN A 31 3.04 -6.14 -1.10
CA ASN A 31 2.56 -7.36 -1.75
C ASN A 31 1.45 -7.06 -2.75
N VAL A 32 1.34 -7.90 -3.75
CA VAL A 32 0.27 -7.86 -4.74
C VAL A 32 -0.55 -9.14 -4.65
N LEU A 33 -1.83 -9.01 -4.32
CA LEU A 33 -2.75 -10.13 -4.37
C LEU A 33 -2.83 -10.67 -5.81
N THR A 34 -2.67 -11.97 -5.97
CA THR A 34 -2.75 -12.65 -7.26
C THR A 34 -4.18 -12.60 -7.82
N ASP A 35 -4.34 -12.84 -9.10
CA ASP A 35 -5.67 -12.92 -9.72
C ASP A 35 -6.52 -14.04 -9.09
N GLY A 36 -5.88 -15.17 -8.70
CA GLY A 36 -6.53 -16.26 -7.99
C GLY A 36 -7.02 -15.86 -6.59
N GLU A 37 -6.21 -15.12 -5.82
CA GLU A 37 -6.63 -14.63 -4.50
C GLU A 37 -7.79 -13.61 -4.60
N ILE A 38 -7.77 -12.73 -5.59
CA ILE A 38 -8.90 -11.82 -5.84
C ILE A 38 -10.17 -12.60 -6.20
N ALA A 39 -10.05 -13.62 -7.06
CA ALA A 39 -11.20 -14.46 -7.41
C ALA A 39 -11.78 -15.23 -6.20
N GLN A 40 -10.93 -15.70 -5.29
CA GLN A 40 -11.39 -16.36 -4.06
C GLN A 40 -12.06 -15.38 -3.11
N LEU A 41 -11.48 -14.18 -2.91
CA LEU A 41 -12.12 -13.11 -2.10
C LEU A 41 -13.49 -12.71 -2.65
N ASP A 42 -13.59 -12.62 -3.96
CA ASP A 42 -14.83 -12.24 -4.61
C ASP A 42 -15.89 -13.36 -4.51
N ALA A 43 -15.51 -14.62 -4.70
CA ALA A 43 -16.39 -15.75 -4.50
C ALA A 43 -16.94 -15.80 -3.06
N LEU A 44 -16.07 -15.60 -2.07
CA LEU A 44 -16.45 -15.52 -0.66
C LEU A 44 -17.40 -14.34 -0.40
N ALA A 45 -17.12 -13.17 -0.96
CA ALA A 45 -17.98 -12.00 -0.83
C ALA A 45 -19.38 -12.26 -1.42
N GLN A 46 -19.46 -12.87 -2.60
CA GLN A 46 -20.71 -13.24 -3.25
C GLN A 46 -21.50 -14.28 -2.44
N GLU A 47 -20.85 -15.29 -1.88
CA GLU A 47 -21.48 -16.30 -1.03
C GLU A 47 -22.21 -15.68 0.17
N HIS A 48 -21.61 -14.62 0.73
CA HIS A 48 -22.19 -13.89 1.86
C HIS A 48 -23.07 -12.69 1.46
N GLY A 49 -23.29 -12.45 0.17
CA GLY A 49 -24.12 -11.35 -0.33
C GLY A 49 -23.56 -9.96 -0.01
N ILE A 50 -22.23 -9.82 0.09
CA ILE A 50 -21.53 -8.57 0.41
C ILE A 50 -20.58 -8.18 -0.73
N PRO A 51 -20.24 -6.89 -0.92
CA PRO A 51 -19.31 -6.47 -1.96
C PRO A 51 -17.84 -6.74 -1.59
N LEU A 52 -17.01 -6.94 -2.63
CA LEU A 52 -15.56 -6.86 -2.53
C LEU A 52 -15.10 -5.43 -2.89
N ILE A 53 -14.46 -4.74 -1.97
CA ILE A 53 -13.87 -3.41 -2.19
C ILE A 53 -12.38 -3.57 -2.41
N ILE A 54 -11.88 -3.09 -3.56
CA ILE A 54 -10.46 -3.11 -3.90
C ILE A 54 -9.92 -1.69 -3.91
N ASP A 55 -9.10 -1.35 -2.92
CA ASP A 55 -8.29 -0.14 -2.95
C ASP A 55 -7.14 -0.32 -3.93
N ASN A 56 -7.28 0.30 -5.09
CA ASN A 56 -6.36 0.22 -6.22
C ASN A 56 -5.58 1.54 -6.40
N ALA A 57 -5.34 2.28 -5.32
CA ALA A 57 -4.70 3.59 -5.38
C ALA A 57 -3.27 3.57 -5.97
N TYR A 58 -2.58 2.43 -5.89
CA TYR A 58 -1.26 2.20 -6.49
C TYR A 58 -1.32 1.28 -7.71
N GLY A 59 -2.46 0.70 -8.00
CA GLY A 59 -2.63 -0.39 -8.95
C GLY A 59 -2.91 0.05 -10.39
N MET A 60 -3.46 -0.91 -11.15
CA MET A 60 -3.76 -0.76 -12.58
C MET A 60 -5.08 -0.02 -12.81
N PRO A 61 -5.30 0.67 -13.93
CA PRO A 61 -4.36 0.91 -15.03
C PRO A 61 -3.41 2.09 -14.78
N PHE A 62 -3.64 2.84 -13.72
CA PHE A 62 -2.80 3.95 -13.26
C PHE A 62 -2.86 4.03 -11.72
N PRO A 63 -1.77 4.39 -11.05
CA PRO A 63 -0.42 4.69 -11.54
C PRO A 63 0.37 3.46 -11.98
N ASN A 64 -0.19 2.25 -11.87
CA ASN A 64 0.39 0.96 -12.24
C ASN A 64 1.75 0.68 -11.57
N ILE A 65 1.86 1.00 -10.28
CA ILE A 65 3.06 0.71 -9.48
C ILE A 65 2.96 -0.73 -8.96
N ILE A 66 2.88 -1.66 -9.91
CA ILE A 66 2.86 -3.12 -9.72
C ILE A 66 3.96 -3.72 -10.57
N TYR A 67 4.76 -4.63 -10.02
CA TYR A 67 5.94 -5.24 -10.67
C TYR A 67 5.74 -6.72 -10.99
N SER A 68 4.68 -7.34 -10.48
CA SER A 68 4.23 -8.69 -10.81
C SER A 68 3.21 -8.67 -11.95
N ASP A 69 3.03 -9.82 -12.60
CA ASP A 69 2.05 -9.98 -13.67
C ASP A 69 0.68 -10.31 -13.05
N VAL A 70 -0.24 -9.37 -13.17
CA VAL A 70 -1.63 -9.47 -12.70
C VAL A 70 -2.55 -8.74 -13.66
N THR A 71 -3.85 -9.05 -13.59
CA THR A 71 -4.89 -8.43 -14.39
C THR A 71 -5.87 -7.64 -13.54
N LEU A 72 -6.49 -6.61 -14.10
CA LEU A 72 -7.57 -5.89 -13.47
C LEU A 72 -8.90 -6.43 -14.01
N ASN A 73 -9.60 -7.20 -13.18
CA ASN A 73 -10.93 -7.70 -13.47
C ASN A 73 -11.97 -6.91 -12.68
N TRP A 74 -13.13 -6.70 -13.30
CA TRP A 74 -14.26 -6.05 -12.65
C TRP A 74 -15.59 -6.72 -13.05
N HIS A 75 -16.50 -6.79 -12.11
CA HIS A 75 -17.92 -7.07 -12.31
C HIS A 75 -18.75 -6.41 -11.20
N GLU A 76 -20.07 -6.55 -11.24
CA GLU A 76 -20.99 -5.76 -10.41
C GLU A 76 -20.81 -5.90 -8.89
N ASN A 77 -20.26 -7.03 -8.41
CA ASN A 77 -19.97 -7.22 -6.98
C ASN A 77 -18.68 -6.54 -6.50
N ILE A 78 -17.85 -6.05 -7.43
CA ILE A 78 -16.56 -5.43 -7.12
C ILE A 78 -16.68 -3.91 -7.14
N ILE A 79 -16.20 -3.26 -6.09
CA ILE A 79 -16.06 -1.81 -6.00
C ILE A 79 -14.57 -1.48 -6.13
N LEU A 80 -14.16 -0.89 -7.26
CA LEU A 80 -12.78 -0.44 -7.48
C LEU A 80 -12.61 1.02 -7.09
N CYS A 81 -11.60 1.29 -6.25
CA CYS A 81 -11.25 2.64 -5.83
C CYS A 81 -9.89 3.04 -6.41
N PHE A 82 -9.86 4.11 -7.20
CA PHE A 82 -8.64 4.68 -7.79
C PHE A 82 -8.33 6.05 -7.21
N SER A 83 -7.06 6.46 -7.29
CA SER A 83 -6.61 7.76 -6.79
C SER A 83 -5.69 8.45 -7.79
N LEU A 84 -5.89 9.75 -8.00
CA LEU A 84 -4.96 10.58 -8.76
C LEU A 84 -3.73 11.00 -7.94
N SER A 85 -3.71 10.76 -6.63
CA SER A 85 -2.62 11.18 -5.75
C SER A 85 -1.28 10.55 -6.14
N LYS A 86 -1.29 9.28 -6.56
CA LYS A 86 -0.06 8.51 -6.83
C LYS A 86 0.43 8.62 -8.28
N ILE A 87 -0.32 9.32 -9.12
CA ILE A 87 0.11 9.70 -10.47
C ILE A 87 0.74 11.10 -10.52
N GLY A 88 1.02 11.70 -9.37
CA GLY A 88 1.61 13.03 -9.27
C GLY A 88 0.63 14.17 -9.01
N LEU A 89 -0.63 13.87 -8.73
CA LEU A 89 -1.68 14.85 -8.49
C LEU A 89 -2.28 14.77 -7.06
N PRO A 90 -1.45 14.74 -5.98
CA PRO A 90 -1.98 14.57 -4.63
C PRO A 90 -2.82 15.77 -4.16
N GLY A 91 -2.50 16.98 -4.63
CA GLY A 91 -3.16 18.23 -4.22
C GLY A 91 -4.56 18.42 -4.77
N VAL A 92 -4.94 17.69 -5.86
CA VAL A 92 -6.30 17.82 -6.44
C VAL A 92 -7.37 17.04 -5.67
N ARG A 93 -6.99 16.23 -4.70
CA ARG A 93 -7.88 15.47 -3.81
C ARG A 93 -9.01 14.74 -4.55
N THR A 94 -8.67 13.98 -5.57
CA THR A 94 -9.63 13.32 -6.45
C THR A 94 -9.39 11.82 -6.49
N GLY A 95 -10.45 11.05 -6.26
CA GLY A 95 -10.54 9.61 -6.46
C GLY A 95 -11.57 9.28 -7.54
N ILE A 96 -11.52 8.05 -8.02
CA ILE A 96 -12.46 7.50 -8.99
C ILE A 96 -12.99 6.19 -8.43
N ILE A 97 -14.30 5.98 -8.47
CA ILE A 97 -14.95 4.74 -8.07
C ILE A 97 -15.58 4.11 -9.31
N VAL A 98 -15.31 2.84 -9.51
CA VAL A 98 -15.98 2.00 -10.51
C VAL A 98 -16.76 0.92 -9.75
N ALA A 99 -18.09 0.94 -9.88
CA ALA A 99 -18.98 0.04 -9.18
C ALA A 99 -20.32 -0.07 -9.91
N ALA A 100 -21.22 -0.95 -9.43
CA ALA A 100 -22.59 -1.03 -9.92
C ALA A 100 -23.33 0.32 -9.79
N PRO A 101 -24.29 0.64 -10.70
CA PRO A 101 -24.95 1.95 -10.75
C PRO A 101 -25.59 2.40 -9.43
N GLU A 102 -26.20 1.49 -8.69
CA GLU A 102 -26.82 1.76 -7.38
C GLU A 102 -25.78 2.17 -6.33
N VAL A 103 -24.61 1.55 -6.32
CA VAL A 103 -23.48 1.90 -5.43
C VAL A 103 -22.97 3.31 -5.78
N VAL A 104 -22.75 3.58 -7.07
CA VAL A 104 -22.30 4.89 -7.54
C VAL A 104 -23.31 5.97 -7.16
N LYS A 105 -24.62 5.70 -7.31
CA LYS A 105 -25.68 6.62 -6.91
C LYS A 105 -25.67 6.91 -5.41
N ALA A 106 -25.54 5.88 -4.59
CA ALA A 106 -25.48 6.01 -3.12
C ALA A 106 -24.25 6.83 -2.68
N VAL A 107 -23.06 6.50 -3.21
CA VAL A 107 -21.81 7.24 -2.93
C VAL A 107 -21.91 8.70 -3.38
N SER A 108 -22.47 8.96 -4.56
CA SER A 108 -22.67 10.32 -5.08
C SER A 108 -23.60 11.15 -4.19
N SER A 109 -24.72 10.54 -3.74
CA SER A 109 -25.67 11.20 -2.83
C SER A 109 -25.03 11.51 -1.47
N LEU A 110 -24.31 10.56 -0.89
CA LEU A 110 -23.60 10.74 0.37
C LEU A 110 -22.51 11.83 0.25
N ASN A 111 -21.75 11.80 -0.84
CA ASN A 111 -20.71 12.80 -1.11
C ASN A 111 -21.30 14.22 -1.24
N ALA A 112 -22.47 14.36 -1.83
CA ALA A 112 -23.18 15.64 -1.90
C ALA A 112 -23.60 16.17 -0.52
N ILE A 113 -23.92 15.28 0.42
CA ILE A 113 -24.25 15.65 1.81
C ILE A 113 -22.99 16.04 2.58
N VAL A 114 -21.93 15.23 2.51
CA VAL A 114 -20.70 15.41 3.31
C VAL A 114 -19.85 16.57 2.80
N ASN A 115 -19.71 16.69 1.48
CA ASN A 115 -18.81 17.66 0.85
C ASN A 115 -19.53 18.81 0.13
N LEU A 116 -20.88 18.82 0.13
CA LEU A 116 -21.71 19.78 -0.62
C LEU A 116 -21.37 19.81 -2.11
N SER A 117 -20.29 20.46 -2.48
CA SER A 117 -19.80 20.57 -3.86
C SER A 117 -18.29 20.23 -3.89
N PRO A 118 -17.91 18.98 -4.14
CA PRO A 118 -16.50 18.61 -4.24
C PRO A 118 -15.86 19.32 -5.46
N THR A 119 -14.56 19.59 -5.34
CA THR A 119 -13.81 20.21 -6.43
C THR A 119 -13.86 19.36 -7.70
N ARG A 120 -14.07 20.00 -8.86
CA ARG A 120 -14.03 19.36 -10.19
C ARG A 120 -12.64 19.45 -10.85
N PHE A 121 -11.68 20.08 -10.18
CA PHE A 121 -10.39 20.40 -10.78
C PHE A 121 -9.62 19.14 -11.21
N GLY A 122 -9.56 18.12 -10.33
CA GLY A 122 -8.89 16.87 -10.65
C GLY A 122 -9.57 16.10 -11.78
N ALA A 123 -10.91 16.07 -11.81
CA ALA A 123 -11.66 15.46 -12.92
C ALA A 123 -11.40 16.20 -14.25
N ALA A 124 -11.36 17.54 -14.25
CA ALA A 124 -11.07 18.34 -15.44
C ALA A 124 -9.66 18.06 -16.00
N ILE A 125 -8.66 17.89 -15.12
CA ILE A 125 -7.29 17.54 -15.54
C ILE A 125 -7.22 16.10 -16.06
N ALA A 126 -7.83 15.15 -15.34
CA ALA A 126 -7.68 13.72 -15.64
C ALA A 126 -8.50 13.28 -16.87
N THR A 127 -9.67 13.87 -17.10
CA THR A 127 -10.59 13.43 -18.17
C THR A 127 -9.94 13.40 -19.56
N PRO A 128 -9.26 14.45 -20.07
CA PRO A 128 -8.61 14.38 -21.37
C PRO A 128 -7.51 13.33 -21.43
N LEU A 129 -6.71 13.19 -20.34
CA LEU A 129 -5.62 12.23 -20.27
C LEU A 129 -6.11 10.77 -20.23
N LEU A 130 -7.28 10.54 -19.63
CA LEU A 130 -7.94 9.23 -19.65
C LEU A 130 -8.50 8.91 -21.04
N ARG A 131 -9.16 9.89 -21.70
CA ARG A 131 -9.80 9.69 -23.01
C ARG A 131 -8.80 9.35 -24.11
N ASP A 132 -7.63 9.98 -24.11
CA ASP A 132 -6.59 9.78 -25.13
C ASP A 132 -5.54 8.73 -24.75
N GLY A 133 -5.70 8.07 -23.58
CA GLY A 133 -4.82 7.01 -23.11
C GLY A 133 -3.48 7.47 -22.53
N ARG A 134 -3.21 8.79 -22.52
CA ARG A 134 -1.92 9.32 -22.00
C ARG A 134 -1.69 8.99 -20.52
N LEU A 135 -2.73 8.90 -19.72
CA LEU A 135 -2.60 8.56 -18.30
C LEU A 135 -2.04 7.14 -18.14
N LYS A 136 -2.55 6.18 -18.91
CA LYS A 136 -2.04 4.81 -18.93
C LYS A 136 -0.62 4.75 -19.49
N GLN A 137 -0.36 5.43 -20.59
CA GLN A 137 0.97 5.49 -21.19
C GLN A 137 2.01 6.04 -20.19
N LEU A 138 1.73 7.17 -19.52
CA LEU A 138 2.60 7.72 -18.47
C LEU A 138 2.88 6.70 -17.35
N SER A 139 1.85 5.95 -16.95
CA SER A 139 1.97 4.94 -15.91
C SER A 139 2.89 3.78 -16.33
N ASP A 140 2.72 3.28 -17.54
CA ASP A 140 3.46 2.13 -18.04
C ASP A 140 4.91 2.47 -18.43
N ASP A 141 5.10 3.63 -19.10
CA ASP A 141 6.39 3.99 -19.70
C ASP A 141 7.31 4.77 -18.73
N VAL A 142 6.75 5.43 -17.72
CA VAL A 142 7.52 6.30 -16.82
C VAL A 142 7.39 5.88 -15.35
N ILE A 143 6.17 5.84 -14.81
CA ILE A 143 5.96 5.68 -13.37
C ILE A 143 6.36 4.29 -12.89
N ARG A 144 5.83 3.24 -13.53
CA ARG A 144 6.12 1.85 -13.17
C ARG A 144 7.61 1.52 -13.28
N PRO A 145 8.31 1.81 -14.39
CA PRO A 145 9.76 1.56 -14.49
C PRO A 145 10.58 2.32 -13.46
N PHE A 146 10.25 3.59 -13.21
CA PHE A 146 10.94 4.42 -12.22
C PHE A 146 10.87 3.78 -10.82
N TYR A 147 9.68 3.49 -10.32
CA TYR A 147 9.52 2.93 -8.96
C TYR A 147 10.04 1.51 -8.85
N ARG A 148 9.95 0.69 -9.91
CA ARG A 148 10.58 -0.63 -9.95
C ARG A 148 12.10 -0.53 -9.78
N ASN A 149 12.75 0.39 -10.48
CA ASN A 149 14.18 0.64 -10.36
C ASN A 149 14.54 1.16 -8.96
N GLN A 150 13.76 2.11 -8.43
CA GLN A 150 13.94 2.62 -7.06
C GLN A 150 13.86 1.51 -6.01
N ALA A 151 12.89 0.61 -6.12
CA ALA A 151 12.76 -0.53 -5.21
C ALA A 151 13.98 -1.46 -5.29
N GLN A 152 14.46 -1.80 -6.49
CA GLN A 152 15.63 -2.64 -6.69
C GLN A 152 16.90 -2.00 -6.11
N THR A 153 17.08 -0.70 -6.36
CA THR A 153 18.20 0.09 -5.81
C THR A 153 18.17 0.11 -4.29
N ALA A 154 17.01 0.44 -3.70
CA ALA A 154 16.86 0.49 -2.25
C ALA A 154 17.14 -0.87 -1.59
N VAL A 155 16.64 -1.97 -2.16
CA VAL A 155 16.92 -3.33 -1.68
C VAL A 155 18.42 -3.64 -1.75
N SER A 156 19.11 -3.24 -2.82
CA SER A 156 20.54 -3.47 -2.98
C SER A 156 21.35 -2.67 -1.95
N LEU A 157 20.98 -1.41 -1.72
CA LEU A 157 21.58 -0.55 -0.71
C LEU A 157 21.37 -1.10 0.72
N LEU A 158 20.16 -1.50 1.05
CA LEU A 158 19.84 -2.11 2.35
C LEU A 158 20.64 -3.39 2.60
N LYS A 159 20.78 -4.24 1.60
CA LYS A 159 21.61 -5.46 1.68
C LYS A 159 23.08 -5.14 1.86
N ARG A 160 23.59 -4.09 1.21
CA ARG A 160 24.96 -3.61 1.40
C ARG A 160 25.20 -3.14 2.82
N GLU A 161 24.28 -2.35 3.38
CA GLU A 161 24.42 -1.75 4.71
C GLU A 161 24.15 -2.74 5.87
N LEU A 162 23.21 -3.64 5.68
CA LEU A 162 22.63 -4.46 6.77
C LEU A 162 22.57 -5.97 6.46
N GLY A 163 23.21 -6.43 5.38
CA GLY A 163 23.15 -7.83 4.97
C GLY A 163 23.73 -8.83 5.99
N ALA A 164 24.58 -8.37 6.92
CA ALA A 164 25.11 -9.18 8.03
C ALA A 164 24.22 -9.16 9.30
N TYR A 165 23.15 -8.40 9.30
CA TYR A 165 22.25 -8.22 10.44
C TYR A 165 20.88 -8.89 10.16
N PRO A 166 20.05 -9.12 11.21
CA PRO A 166 18.77 -9.79 11.07
C PRO A 166 17.70 -8.91 10.38
N LEU A 167 17.97 -8.48 9.15
CA LEU A 167 17.06 -7.73 8.30
C LEU A 167 16.32 -8.67 7.35
N LYS A 168 15.00 -8.61 7.38
CA LYS A 168 14.12 -9.20 6.36
C LYS A 168 13.39 -8.09 5.62
N ILE A 169 13.36 -8.17 4.31
CA ILE A 169 12.69 -7.21 3.43
C ILE A 169 11.53 -7.94 2.77
N HIS A 170 10.30 -7.48 2.97
CA HIS A 170 9.19 -7.99 2.19
C HIS A 170 9.48 -7.83 0.71
N LYS A 171 9.16 -8.86 -0.07
CA LYS A 171 9.34 -8.82 -1.53
C LYS A 171 8.57 -7.64 -2.10
N PRO A 172 9.26 -6.65 -2.70
CA PRO A 172 8.58 -5.49 -3.26
C PRO A 172 7.93 -5.86 -4.58
N GLU A 173 6.64 -6.13 -4.56
CA GLU A 173 5.83 -6.45 -5.75
C GLU A 173 5.07 -5.24 -6.28
N GLY A 174 5.07 -4.13 -5.53
CA GLY A 174 4.44 -2.86 -5.91
C GLY A 174 4.72 -1.76 -4.90
N VAL A 175 3.96 -0.68 -4.99
CA VAL A 175 3.94 0.55 -4.16
C VAL A 175 5.23 1.38 -4.21
N ILE A 176 5.27 2.45 -3.40
CA ILE A 176 6.34 3.45 -3.35
C ILE A 176 7.11 3.39 -2.03
N PHE A 177 7.10 2.26 -1.35
CA PHE A 177 7.79 2.05 -0.08
C PHE A 177 8.21 0.59 0.06
N LEU A 178 9.13 0.33 1.01
CA LEU A 178 9.53 -0.98 1.45
C LEU A 178 9.07 -1.21 2.88
N TRP A 179 8.72 -2.47 3.18
CA TRP A 179 8.45 -2.97 4.50
C TRP A 179 9.64 -3.77 4.98
N LEU A 180 10.27 -3.30 6.06
CA LEU A 180 11.48 -3.85 6.64
C LEU A 180 11.17 -4.44 8.01
N TRP A 181 11.63 -5.64 8.27
CA TRP A 181 11.54 -6.29 9.56
C TRP A 181 12.95 -6.54 10.11
N PHE A 182 13.23 -5.99 11.26
CA PHE A 182 14.47 -6.16 12.03
C PHE A 182 14.21 -7.16 13.15
N GLU A 183 14.45 -8.45 12.88
CA GLU A 183 14.14 -9.55 13.81
C GLU A 183 14.91 -9.40 15.12
N ASN A 184 14.22 -9.44 16.25
CA ASN A 184 14.77 -9.19 17.60
C ASN A 184 15.42 -7.79 17.74
N LEU A 185 14.83 -6.75 17.16
CA LEU A 185 15.29 -5.37 17.30
C LEU A 185 15.42 -5.02 18.81
N PRO A 186 16.59 -4.51 19.29
CA PRO A 186 16.79 -4.24 20.72
C PRO A 186 15.93 -3.11 21.31
N VAL A 187 15.26 -2.34 20.46
CA VAL A 187 14.36 -1.24 20.83
C VAL A 187 13.08 -1.35 20.02
N SER A 188 12.01 -0.65 20.41
CA SER A 188 10.79 -0.59 19.58
C SER A 188 11.02 0.20 18.29
N SER A 189 10.20 -0.07 17.27
CA SER A 189 10.19 0.69 16.01
C SER A 189 9.90 2.18 16.24
N GLN A 190 9.14 2.53 17.27
CA GLN A 190 8.92 3.92 17.69
C GLN A 190 10.21 4.56 18.22
N THR A 191 10.98 3.85 19.05
CA THR A 191 12.29 4.33 19.51
C THR A 191 13.26 4.48 18.35
N LEU A 192 13.29 3.50 17.43
CA LEU A 192 14.09 3.58 16.22
C LEU A 192 13.71 4.81 15.37
N TYR A 193 12.41 5.13 15.25
CA TYR A 193 11.96 6.35 14.57
C TYR A 193 12.54 7.62 15.20
N GLU A 194 12.49 7.75 16.54
CA GLU A 194 13.04 8.94 17.21
C GLU A 194 14.56 9.08 17.02
N MET A 195 15.29 7.96 17.04
CA MET A 195 16.73 7.94 16.76
C MET A 195 17.03 8.38 15.32
N LEU A 196 16.31 7.84 14.35
CA LEU A 196 16.48 8.18 12.93
C LEU A 196 16.07 9.62 12.63
N LYS A 197 15.02 10.11 13.29
CA LYS A 197 14.59 11.50 13.18
C LYS A 197 15.66 12.48 13.66
N ALA A 198 16.39 12.13 14.72
CA ALA A 198 17.52 12.93 15.19
C ALA A 198 18.66 12.99 14.15
N GLU A 199 18.81 11.95 13.32
CA GLU A 199 19.74 11.89 12.19
C GLU A 199 19.15 12.46 10.88
N GLY A 200 17.98 13.13 10.93
CA GLY A 200 17.31 13.72 9.78
C GLY A 200 16.60 12.73 8.85
N THR A 201 16.40 11.48 9.27
CA THR A 201 15.75 10.44 8.48
C THR A 201 14.40 10.08 9.08
N LEU A 202 13.33 10.16 8.25
CA LEU A 202 11.98 9.83 8.67
C LEU A 202 11.54 8.49 8.08
N ILE A 203 11.04 7.62 8.97
CA ILE A 203 10.38 6.35 8.62
C ILE A 203 8.99 6.31 9.28
N ILE A 204 8.22 5.28 9.05
CA ILE A 204 6.98 5.05 9.81
C ILE A 204 7.13 3.77 10.62
N PRO A 205 6.95 3.83 11.96
CA PRO A 205 6.95 2.64 12.81
C PRO A 205 5.89 1.63 12.40
N GLY A 206 6.23 0.35 12.53
CA GLY A 206 5.39 -0.75 12.09
C GLY A 206 4.07 -0.85 12.85
N GLU A 207 4.07 -0.57 14.12
CA GLU A 207 2.91 -0.70 15.02
C GLU A 207 1.67 0.07 14.53
N HIS A 208 1.84 1.15 13.77
CA HIS A 208 0.72 1.92 13.19
C HIS A 208 -0.06 1.19 12.09
N PHE A 209 0.41 0.03 11.64
CA PHE A 209 -0.21 -0.75 10.55
C PHE A 209 -0.91 -2.03 11.04
N PHE A 210 -0.89 -2.32 12.33
CA PHE A 210 -1.55 -3.49 12.92
C PHE A 210 -2.89 -3.09 13.53
N VAL A 211 -3.77 -2.52 12.71
CA VAL A 211 -5.09 -2.02 13.15
C VAL A 211 -5.98 -3.16 13.61
N GLY A 212 -6.60 -3.01 14.77
CA GLY A 212 -7.54 -4.00 15.33
C GLY A 212 -6.86 -5.18 16.03
N ILE A 213 -5.53 -5.19 16.12
CA ILE A 213 -4.74 -6.19 16.83
C ILE A 213 -4.14 -5.56 18.09
N ASP A 214 -4.20 -6.26 19.22
CA ASP A 214 -3.41 -5.86 20.38
C ASP A 214 -1.94 -6.16 20.11
N THR A 215 -1.14 -5.09 20.05
CA THR A 215 0.28 -5.20 19.72
C THR A 215 1.18 -5.31 20.96
N GLN A 216 0.65 -5.25 22.18
CA GLN A 216 1.47 -5.28 23.40
C GLN A 216 2.32 -6.56 23.50
N ASP A 217 1.73 -7.70 23.18
CA ASP A 217 2.38 -9.00 23.18
C ASP A 217 2.74 -9.51 21.77
N TYR A 218 2.84 -8.61 20.80
CA TYR A 218 3.15 -8.96 19.41
C TYR A 218 4.47 -8.28 18.95
N PRO A 219 5.63 -8.85 19.26
CA PRO A 219 6.94 -8.24 18.98
C PRO A 219 7.14 -7.81 17.54
N HIS A 220 6.64 -8.59 16.58
CA HIS A 220 6.74 -8.28 15.15
C HIS A 220 6.23 -6.88 14.79
N ALA A 221 5.16 -6.40 15.44
CA ALA A 221 4.63 -5.06 15.19
C ALA A 221 5.65 -3.96 15.56
N HIS A 222 6.46 -4.20 16.59
CA HIS A 222 7.46 -3.27 17.11
C HIS A 222 8.85 -3.42 16.47
N GLU A 223 9.03 -4.41 15.62
CA GLU A 223 10.28 -4.71 14.91
C GLU A 223 10.24 -4.28 13.43
N CYS A 224 9.10 -3.80 12.96
CA CYS A 224 8.90 -3.42 11.55
C CYS A 224 8.92 -1.91 11.35
N ILE A 225 9.35 -1.50 10.15
CA ILE A 225 9.23 -0.11 9.69
C ILE A 225 8.77 -0.06 8.23
N ARG A 226 8.09 1.03 7.86
CA ARG A 226 7.84 1.38 6.46
C ARG A 226 8.77 2.51 6.02
N MET A 227 9.57 2.26 4.98
CA MET A 227 10.50 3.23 4.38
C MET A 227 9.99 3.66 3.01
N SER A 228 9.91 4.97 2.75
CA SER A 228 9.58 5.50 1.42
C SER A 228 10.76 5.38 0.46
N ILE A 229 10.48 5.00 -0.80
CA ILE A 229 11.44 5.03 -1.90
C ILE A 229 11.11 6.14 -2.93
N ALA A 230 10.16 7.02 -2.61
CA ALA A 230 9.71 8.12 -3.46
C ALA A 230 10.59 9.38 -3.23
N GLN A 231 11.91 9.20 -3.28
CA GLN A 231 12.91 10.25 -3.11
C GLN A 231 13.90 10.19 -4.28
N ASP A 232 14.70 11.24 -4.44
CA ASP A 232 15.85 11.19 -5.35
C ASP A 232 16.92 10.20 -4.86
N ALA A 233 17.84 9.82 -5.74
CA ALA A 233 18.84 8.79 -5.47
C ALA A 233 19.76 9.16 -4.30
N GLU A 234 20.17 10.43 -4.19
CA GLU A 234 21.08 10.90 -3.14
C GLU A 234 20.39 10.87 -1.77
N THR A 235 19.15 11.36 -1.70
CA THR A 235 18.34 11.34 -0.48
C THR A 235 18.06 9.90 -0.03
N LEU A 236 17.76 9.00 -0.98
CA LEU A 236 17.53 7.58 -0.70
C LEU A 236 18.78 6.90 -0.14
N GLU A 237 19.95 7.13 -0.75
CA GLU A 237 21.21 6.55 -0.29
C GLU A 237 21.60 7.05 1.11
N LYS A 238 21.48 8.37 1.36
CA LYS A 238 21.75 8.96 2.68
C LYS A 238 20.82 8.40 3.75
N GLY A 239 19.53 8.31 3.46
CA GLY A 239 18.53 7.76 4.40
C GLY A 239 18.81 6.29 4.73
N ILE A 240 19.16 5.47 3.74
CA ILE A 240 19.52 4.06 3.96
C ILE A 240 20.82 3.92 4.75
N ALA A 241 21.81 4.75 4.48
CA ALA A 241 23.06 4.76 5.26
C ALA A 241 22.82 5.15 6.72
N ALA A 242 21.95 6.13 7.00
CA ALA A 242 21.55 6.50 8.35
C ALA A 242 20.82 5.34 9.07
N ILE A 243 19.87 4.67 8.40
CA ILE A 243 19.21 3.48 8.92
C ILE A 243 20.26 2.40 9.25
N GLY A 244 21.20 2.14 8.33
CA GLY A 244 22.27 1.19 8.53
C GLY A 244 23.14 1.51 9.74
N CYS A 245 23.56 2.76 9.89
CA CYS A 245 24.38 3.21 11.01
C CYS A 245 23.68 3.01 12.36
N VAL A 246 22.44 3.48 12.48
CA VAL A 246 21.65 3.37 13.73
C VAL A 246 21.37 1.91 14.09
N VAL A 247 20.92 1.12 13.10
CA VAL A 247 20.55 -0.30 13.33
C VAL A 247 21.77 -1.15 13.72
N ARG A 248 22.91 -0.99 13.02
CA ARG A 248 24.16 -1.66 13.43
C ARG A 248 24.53 -1.31 14.86
N GLY A 249 24.53 -0.02 15.20
CA GLY A 249 24.86 0.41 16.57
C GLY A 249 23.92 -0.11 17.65
N LEU A 250 22.69 -0.49 17.31
CA LEU A 250 21.75 -1.15 18.23
C LEU A 250 22.07 -2.63 18.44
N TYR A 251 22.35 -3.37 17.36
CA TYR A 251 22.68 -4.80 17.47
C TYR A 251 24.08 -5.05 18.05
N ASP A 252 25.07 -4.21 17.74
CA ASP A 252 26.45 -4.35 18.20
C ASP A 252 26.62 -4.05 19.70
N LYS A 253 25.64 -3.37 20.33
CA LYS A 253 25.63 -3.10 21.79
C LYS A 253 24.99 -4.21 22.61
N LYS A 254 24.47 -5.24 21.97
CA LYS A 254 23.81 -6.38 22.60
C LYS A 254 24.82 -7.49 22.85
#